data_61de979786da665ba3a6b0fcf586fc61
#
_entry.id   61de979786da665ba3a6b0fcf586fc61
#
_cell.length_a   1.000
_cell.length_b   1.000
_cell.length_c   1.000
_cell.angle_alpha   90.00
_cell.angle_beta   90.00
_cell.angle_gamma   90.00
#
_symmetry.space_group_name_H-M   'P 1'
#
loop_
_entity.id
_entity.type
_entity.pdbx_description
1 polymer ?
#
loop_
_entity_poly.entity_id
_entity_poly.type
_entity_poly.pdbx_seq_one_letter_code
_entity_poly.pdbx_strand_id
1 'polypeptide(L)'
;VNPRFLYERHWKIMDESPGLGRGTDDTFQEEVAKAIFENLGGYVAGRGGVGKSHLLHLVKKLFEDAGYTVDVIAFTHVQASNVDGETILHHLHSKLLSKKHIIIVDESSQVPLRIWAALATLKFTGAHFVVLGDVDGQLPPIADQCREALWSTVDRSSFMHELVGGLRVELCKYRRGDDQAHFDFVGSIYPPTSLSEALAKAREEYPIRRSDLEATTTLCVTNRCRIAINGRINGHMAPADAFPQKCDGKDESAQDMLLWPGIVLQAATTDRKHLKNALRYMVQSVTADMTQLTKVDDEGE
;
A
#
# COMPACT_ATOMS: atom_id res chain seq x y z
N VAL A 1 13.04 28.09 -9.31
CA VAL A 1 12.74 27.37 -10.56
C VAL A 1 11.24 27.44 -10.76
N ASN A 2 10.81 28.03 -11.90
CA ASN A 2 9.38 28.23 -12.19
C ASN A 2 8.71 26.88 -12.41
N PRO A 3 7.66 26.49 -11.62
CA PRO A 3 7.01 25.21 -11.75
C PRO A 3 6.36 24.94 -13.12
N ARG A 4 6.15 25.98 -13.91
CA ARG A 4 5.54 25.86 -15.25
C ARG A 4 6.36 25.05 -16.27
N PHE A 5 7.65 24.84 -16.05
CA PHE A 5 8.49 24.03 -16.95
C PHE A 5 8.39 22.51 -16.75
N LEU A 6 7.61 22.03 -15.77
CA LEU A 6 7.47 20.61 -15.47
C LEU A 6 6.28 19.93 -16.17
N TYR A 7 5.43 20.66 -16.92
CA TYR A 7 4.06 20.21 -17.22
C TYR A 7 3.70 19.96 -18.68
N GLU A 8 4.60 20.13 -19.66
CA GLU A 8 4.19 20.08 -21.07
C GLU A 8 4.68 18.82 -21.82
N ARG A 9 4.61 17.65 -21.19
CA ARG A 9 4.65 16.40 -21.95
C ARG A 9 3.24 15.84 -22.08
N HIS A 10 2.85 15.56 -23.32
CA HIS A 10 1.53 15.01 -23.60
C HIS A 10 1.48 13.54 -23.15
N TRP A 11 0.78 13.29 -22.07
CA TRP A 11 0.41 11.94 -21.67
C TRP A 11 -0.58 11.33 -22.66
N LYS A 12 -0.35 10.08 -23.05
CA LYS A 12 -1.39 9.24 -23.65
C LYS A 12 -2.29 8.78 -22.51
N ILE A 13 -3.51 9.29 -22.43
CA ILE A 13 -4.43 9.04 -21.33
C ILE A 13 -5.47 8.00 -21.76
N MET A 14 -5.75 7.06 -20.87
CA MET A 14 -6.87 6.11 -20.96
C MET A 14 -7.73 6.29 -19.71
N ASP A 15 -8.91 6.85 -19.87
CA ASP A 15 -9.85 7.12 -18.79
C ASP A 15 -10.96 6.08 -18.75
N GLU A 16 -11.21 5.52 -17.57
CA GLU A 16 -12.34 4.66 -17.34
C GLU A 16 -13.62 5.47 -17.07
N SER A 17 -14.74 5.07 -17.65
CA SER A 17 -16.02 5.68 -17.32
C SER A 17 -16.42 5.34 -15.88
N PRO A 18 -16.90 6.31 -15.06
CA PRO A 18 -17.38 6.05 -13.70
C PRO A 18 -18.51 5.03 -13.67
N GLY A 19 -18.59 4.25 -12.57
CA GLY A 19 -19.66 3.28 -12.36
C GLY A 19 -19.27 2.14 -11.44
N LEU A 20 -20.16 1.15 -11.32
CA LEU A 20 -19.88 -0.13 -10.64
C LEU A 20 -19.25 -1.10 -11.62
N GLY A 21 -18.08 -1.64 -11.28
CA GLY A 21 -17.42 -2.69 -12.04
C GLY A 21 -17.90 -4.07 -11.56
N ARG A 22 -19.16 -4.40 -11.82
CA ARG A 22 -19.69 -5.75 -11.53
C ARG A 22 -19.65 -6.60 -12.81
N GLY A 23 -19.05 -7.77 -12.71
CA GLY A 23 -19.13 -8.81 -13.73
C GLY A 23 -17.82 -9.15 -14.41
N THR A 24 -17.84 -10.28 -15.11
CA THR A 24 -16.73 -10.85 -15.88
C THR A 24 -16.43 -10.12 -17.19
N ASP A 25 -17.22 -9.12 -17.56
CA ASP A 25 -17.13 -8.39 -18.83
C ASP A 25 -16.40 -7.05 -18.71
N ASP A 26 -15.41 -6.96 -17.81
CA ASP A 26 -14.61 -5.75 -17.68
C ASP A 26 -13.47 -5.71 -18.70
N THR A 27 -13.85 -5.54 -19.97
CA THR A 27 -12.92 -5.47 -21.09
C THR A 27 -11.92 -4.33 -20.99
N PHE A 28 -12.26 -3.26 -20.24
CA PHE A 28 -11.39 -2.09 -20.09
C PHE A 28 -10.04 -2.45 -19.44
N GLN A 29 -10.04 -3.25 -18.36
CA GLN A 29 -8.78 -3.65 -17.72
C GLN A 29 -7.92 -4.53 -18.63
N GLU A 30 -8.52 -5.38 -19.48
CA GLU A 30 -7.79 -6.14 -20.47
C GLU A 30 -7.19 -5.26 -21.58
N GLU A 31 -7.94 -4.26 -22.05
CA GLU A 31 -7.46 -3.27 -23.02
C GLU A 31 -6.30 -2.45 -22.44
N VAL A 32 -6.42 -2.02 -21.19
CA VAL A 32 -5.35 -1.32 -20.47
C VAL A 32 -4.11 -2.19 -20.32
N ALA A 33 -4.27 -3.46 -19.94
CA ALA A 33 -3.14 -4.37 -19.79
C ALA A 33 -2.39 -4.55 -21.11
N LYS A 34 -3.10 -4.67 -22.23
CA LYS A 34 -2.52 -4.72 -23.59
C LYS A 34 -1.80 -3.42 -23.93
N ALA A 35 -2.41 -2.26 -23.66
CA ALA A 35 -1.79 -0.96 -23.92
C ALA A 35 -0.50 -0.75 -23.12
N ILE A 36 -0.48 -1.16 -21.85
CA ILE A 36 0.73 -1.14 -21.00
C ILE A 36 1.81 -2.07 -21.57
N PHE A 37 1.42 -3.26 -22.03
CA PHE A 37 2.33 -4.22 -22.65
C PHE A 37 2.95 -3.66 -23.94
N GLU A 38 2.15 -3.10 -24.84
CA GLU A 38 2.61 -2.49 -26.09
C GLU A 38 3.50 -1.27 -25.86
N ASN A 39 3.20 -0.48 -24.82
CA ASN A 39 3.99 0.71 -24.46
C ASN A 39 5.26 0.36 -23.66
N LEU A 40 5.43 -0.89 -23.21
CA LEU A 40 6.48 -1.34 -22.31
C LEU A 40 6.51 -0.54 -21.00
N GLY A 41 5.34 -0.11 -20.48
CA GLY A 41 5.22 0.65 -19.25
C GLY A 41 3.93 1.44 -19.18
N GLY A 42 3.66 2.02 -18.01
CA GLY A 42 2.47 2.85 -17.79
C GLY A 42 2.32 3.28 -16.33
N TYR A 43 1.61 4.37 -16.11
CA TYR A 43 1.17 4.81 -14.79
C TYR A 43 -0.32 4.55 -14.63
N VAL A 44 -0.70 3.80 -13.60
CA VAL A 44 -2.10 3.48 -13.28
C VAL A 44 -2.50 4.22 -12.02
N ALA A 45 -3.33 5.24 -12.17
CA ALA A 45 -3.93 5.98 -11.08
C ALA A 45 -5.31 5.42 -10.74
N GLY A 46 -5.68 5.52 -9.46
CA GLY A 46 -7.03 5.18 -9.02
C GLY A 46 -7.10 5.00 -7.51
N ARG A 47 -8.28 5.25 -6.96
CA ARG A 47 -8.55 5.11 -5.52
C ARG A 47 -8.47 3.65 -5.06
N GLY A 48 -8.50 3.46 -3.73
CA GLY A 48 -8.66 2.13 -3.15
C GLY A 48 -9.93 1.44 -3.66
N GLY A 49 -9.84 0.16 -4.02
CA GLY A 49 -10.99 -0.64 -4.45
C GLY A 49 -11.36 -0.57 -5.94
N VAL A 50 -10.60 0.14 -6.78
CA VAL A 50 -10.88 0.24 -8.24
C VAL A 50 -10.25 -0.88 -9.07
N GLY A 51 -9.59 -1.86 -8.44
CA GLY A 51 -9.06 -3.04 -9.15
C GLY A 51 -7.62 -2.90 -9.64
N LYS A 52 -6.80 -1.99 -9.09
CA LYS A 52 -5.37 -1.86 -9.43
C LYS A 52 -4.61 -3.18 -9.32
N SER A 53 -4.79 -3.92 -8.22
CA SER A 53 -4.11 -5.20 -8.00
C SER A 53 -4.52 -6.27 -9.01
N HIS A 54 -5.79 -6.29 -9.45
CA HIS A 54 -6.23 -7.18 -10.51
C HIS A 54 -5.54 -6.85 -11.85
N LEU A 55 -5.51 -5.57 -12.21
CA LEU A 55 -4.79 -5.11 -13.41
C LEU A 55 -3.29 -5.43 -13.33
N LEU A 56 -2.67 -5.30 -12.15
CA LEU A 56 -1.27 -5.69 -11.94
C LEU A 56 -1.05 -7.15 -12.33
N HIS A 57 -1.90 -8.07 -11.89
CA HIS A 57 -1.78 -9.49 -12.23
C HIS A 57 -1.97 -9.75 -13.74
N LEU A 58 -2.90 -9.06 -14.41
CA LEU A 58 -3.07 -9.17 -15.86
C LEU A 58 -1.80 -8.70 -16.60
N VAL A 59 -1.26 -7.56 -16.21
CA VAL A 59 -0.04 -6.99 -16.80
C VAL A 59 1.17 -7.91 -16.57
N LYS A 60 1.36 -8.38 -15.33
CA LYS A 60 2.42 -9.32 -14.96
C LYS A 60 2.38 -10.54 -15.86
N LYS A 61 1.21 -11.18 -15.97
CA LYS A 61 1.03 -12.37 -16.81
C LYS A 61 1.39 -12.11 -18.28
N LEU A 62 0.93 -11.01 -18.87
CA LEU A 62 1.24 -10.69 -20.27
C LEU A 62 2.75 -10.57 -20.52
N PHE A 63 3.47 -9.92 -19.61
CA PHE A 63 4.93 -9.79 -19.74
C PHE A 63 5.67 -11.11 -19.51
N GLU A 64 5.26 -11.90 -18.51
CA GLU A 64 5.84 -13.23 -18.26
C GLU A 64 5.63 -14.18 -19.44
N ASP A 65 4.41 -14.23 -20.01
CA ASP A 65 4.08 -15.02 -21.19
C ASP A 65 4.92 -14.61 -22.43
N ALA A 66 5.33 -13.35 -22.52
CA ALA A 66 6.22 -12.82 -23.56
C ALA A 66 7.73 -13.01 -23.25
N GLY A 67 8.07 -13.66 -22.14
CA GLY A 67 9.45 -13.99 -21.76
C GLY A 67 10.22 -12.84 -21.10
N TYR A 68 9.51 -11.87 -20.49
CA TYR A 68 10.12 -10.87 -19.63
C TYR A 68 10.28 -11.41 -18.21
N THR A 69 11.34 -10.98 -17.52
CA THR A 69 11.43 -11.11 -16.07
C THR A 69 10.60 -9.99 -15.46
N VAL A 70 9.68 -10.33 -14.55
CA VAL A 70 8.81 -9.35 -13.90
C VAL A 70 9.04 -9.37 -12.41
N ASP A 71 9.43 -8.22 -11.85
CA ASP A 71 9.51 -8.03 -10.40
C ASP A 71 8.42 -7.07 -9.95
N VAL A 72 7.64 -7.51 -8.96
CA VAL A 72 6.66 -6.69 -8.29
C VAL A 72 7.26 -6.19 -6.98
N ILE A 73 7.27 -4.88 -6.80
CA ILE A 73 7.89 -4.24 -5.64
C ILE A 73 6.95 -3.23 -4.99
N ALA A 74 7.02 -3.13 -3.66
CA ALA A 74 6.27 -2.14 -2.90
C ALA A 74 7.12 -1.55 -1.76
N PHE A 75 6.67 -0.43 -1.19
CA PHE A 75 7.48 0.27 -0.20
C PHE A 75 7.53 -0.46 1.15
N THR A 76 6.43 -1.09 1.57
CA THR A 76 6.34 -1.80 2.85
C THR A 76 6.23 -3.32 2.67
N HIS A 77 6.56 -4.08 3.72
CA HIS A 77 6.42 -5.54 3.71
C HIS A 77 4.95 -5.99 3.56
N VAL A 78 4.00 -5.25 4.14
CA VAL A 78 2.57 -5.56 4.02
C VAL A 78 2.12 -5.44 2.57
N GLN A 79 2.41 -4.30 1.95
CA GLN A 79 2.08 -4.06 0.54
C GLN A 79 2.73 -5.10 -0.38
N ALA A 80 4.03 -5.37 -0.19
CA ALA A 80 4.75 -6.38 -0.96
C ALA A 80 4.13 -7.78 -0.80
N SER A 81 3.70 -8.14 0.41
CA SER A 81 3.04 -9.44 0.67
C SER A 81 1.69 -9.56 -0.04
N ASN A 82 0.92 -8.46 -0.15
CA ASN A 82 -0.40 -8.45 -0.79
C ASN A 82 -0.36 -8.69 -2.31
N VAL A 83 0.80 -8.51 -2.93
CA VAL A 83 1.00 -8.66 -4.37
C VAL A 83 2.06 -9.72 -4.72
N ASP A 84 2.37 -10.62 -3.78
CA ASP A 84 3.42 -11.64 -3.92
C ASP A 84 4.75 -11.06 -4.42
N GLY A 85 5.08 -9.88 -3.92
CA GLY A 85 6.25 -9.11 -4.30
C GLY A 85 7.29 -8.99 -3.20
N GLU A 86 8.25 -8.11 -3.42
CA GLU A 86 9.29 -7.79 -2.45
C GLU A 86 9.35 -6.29 -2.12
N THR A 87 10.08 -5.93 -1.06
CA THR A 87 10.26 -4.50 -0.76
C THR A 87 11.23 -3.86 -1.73
N ILE A 88 10.98 -2.58 -2.07
CA ILE A 88 11.88 -1.81 -2.96
C ILE A 88 13.32 -1.82 -2.48
N LEU A 89 13.55 -1.67 -1.18
CA LEU A 89 14.92 -1.68 -0.63
C LEU A 89 15.60 -3.04 -0.80
N HIS A 90 14.87 -4.14 -0.62
CA HIS A 90 15.40 -5.48 -0.87
C HIS A 90 15.78 -5.63 -2.34
N HIS A 91 14.89 -5.24 -3.25
CA HIS A 91 15.11 -5.29 -4.69
C HIS A 91 16.37 -4.51 -5.12
N LEU A 92 16.52 -3.27 -4.65
CA LEU A 92 17.69 -2.42 -4.98
C LEU A 92 19.03 -3.01 -4.52
N HIS A 93 19.04 -3.86 -3.48
CA HIS A 93 20.25 -4.44 -2.93
C HIS A 93 20.58 -5.86 -3.43
N SER A 94 19.61 -6.57 -4.00
CA SER A 94 19.73 -8.02 -4.21
C SER A 94 19.75 -8.47 -5.67
N LYS A 95 19.32 -7.62 -6.63
CA LYS A 95 19.07 -8.11 -7.99
C LYS A 95 19.97 -7.51 -9.07
N LEU A 96 20.43 -8.39 -9.94
CA LEU A 96 21.01 -8.05 -11.24
C LEU A 96 19.87 -8.06 -12.27
N LEU A 97 19.70 -6.95 -12.98
CA LEU A 97 18.65 -6.82 -13.99
C LEU A 97 19.05 -7.42 -15.33
N SER A 98 18.11 -8.08 -15.99
CA SER A 98 18.25 -8.55 -17.36
C SER A 98 17.82 -7.46 -18.36
N LYS A 99 18.17 -7.63 -19.65
CA LYS A 99 17.74 -6.69 -20.72
C LYS A 99 16.22 -6.68 -20.97
N LYS A 100 15.51 -7.76 -20.61
CA LYS A 100 14.06 -7.88 -20.69
C LYS A 100 13.48 -7.91 -19.28
N HIS A 101 13.46 -6.77 -18.64
CA HIS A 101 13.05 -6.66 -17.24
C HIS A 101 11.95 -5.63 -17.07
N ILE A 102 10.86 -6.03 -16.42
CA ILE A 102 9.74 -5.18 -16.04
C ILE A 102 9.73 -5.05 -14.53
N ILE A 103 9.68 -3.84 -14.04
CA ILE A 103 9.54 -3.52 -12.62
C ILE A 103 8.15 -2.93 -12.41
N ILE A 104 7.31 -3.61 -11.66
CA ILE A 104 5.99 -3.14 -11.29
C ILE A 104 6.06 -2.57 -9.88
N VAL A 105 5.82 -1.27 -9.74
CA VAL A 105 5.81 -0.56 -8.44
C VAL A 105 4.38 -0.39 -7.98
N ASP A 106 3.99 -1.08 -6.91
CA ASP A 106 2.67 -0.91 -6.30
C ASP A 106 2.69 0.11 -5.16
N GLU A 107 1.54 0.75 -4.90
CA GLU A 107 1.34 1.79 -3.88
C GLU A 107 2.38 2.93 -3.97
N SER A 108 2.60 3.41 -5.18
CA SER A 108 3.63 4.40 -5.54
C SER A 108 3.56 5.71 -4.75
N SER A 109 2.36 6.09 -4.29
CA SER A 109 2.12 7.28 -3.47
C SER A 109 2.86 7.29 -2.13
N GLN A 110 3.27 6.12 -1.63
CA GLN A 110 4.02 5.98 -0.38
C GLN A 110 5.54 5.93 -0.57
N VAL A 111 6.03 5.93 -1.81
CA VAL A 111 7.45 5.83 -2.12
C VAL A 111 8.13 7.21 -1.99
N PRO A 112 9.12 7.38 -1.09
CA PRO A 112 9.83 8.64 -0.94
C PRO A 112 10.62 9.04 -2.19
N LEU A 113 10.77 10.36 -2.46
CA LEU A 113 11.50 10.88 -3.62
C LEU A 113 12.92 10.33 -3.76
N ARG A 114 13.63 10.15 -2.65
CA ARG A 114 14.97 9.56 -2.66
C ARG A 114 14.99 8.12 -3.20
N ILE A 115 13.94 7.36 -2.94
CA ILE A 115 13.79 5.99 -3.43
C ILE A 115 13.45 6.00 -4.93
N TRP A 116 12.60 6.93 -5.38
CA TRP A 116 12.35 7.14 -6.80
C TRP A 116 13.63 7.48 -7.57
N ALA A 117 14.51 8.31 -7.01
CA ALA A 117 15.80 8.60 -7.61
C ALA A 117 16.67 7.34 -7.77
N ALA A 118 16.66 6.45 -6.79
CA ALA A 118 17.38 5.17 -6.88
C ALA A 118 16.74 4.23 -7.92
N LEU A 119 15.41 4.09 -7.94
CA LEU A 119 14.69 3.28 -8.93
C LEU A 119 14.94 3.77 -10.38
N ALA A 120 14.98 5.09 -10.58
CA ALA A 120 15.23 5.67 -11.90
C ALA A 120 16.57 5.23 -12.51
N THR A 121 17.58 4.94 -11.67
CA THR A 121 18.88 4.44 -12.16
C THR A 121 18.75 3.10 -12.86
N LEU A 122 17.77 2.28 -12.49
CA LEU A 122 17.53 0.98 -13.09
C LEU A 122 17.05 1.08 -14.55
N LYS A 123 16.48 2.22 -14.95
CA LYS A 123 16.11 2.44 -16.35
C LYS A 123 17.32 2.45 -17.29
N PHE A 124 18.48 2.89 -16.82
CA PHE A 124 19.72 2.85 -17.59
C PHE A 124 20.23 1.44 -17.87
N THR A 125 19.75 0.44 -17.14
CA THR A 125 20.05 -0.98 -17.41
C THR A 125 19.13 -1.61 -18.46
N GLY A 126 18.13 -0.85 -18.95
CA GLY A 126 17.12 -1.32 -19.89
C GLY A 126 15.84 -1.85 -19.24
N ALA A 127 15.67 -1.68 -17.92
CA ALA A 127 14.42 -2.01 -17.25
C ALA A 127 13.28 -1.04 -17.64
N HIS A 128 12.07 -1.57 -17.73
CA HIS A 128 10.84 -0.82 -17.96
C HIS A 128 9.98 -0.80 -16.71
N PHE A 129 9.13 0.22 -16.57
CA PHE A 129 8.38 0.44 -15.35
C PHE A 129 6.88 0.51 -15.59
N VAL A 130 6.13 -0.22 -14.75
CA VAL A 130 4.70 -0.06 -14.55
C VAL A 130 4.49 0.43 -13.12
N VAL A 131 3.78 1.52 -12.95
CA VAL A 131 3.62 2.18 -11.64
C VAL A 131 2.13 2.28 -11.31
N LEU A 132 1.73 1.81 -10.13
CA LEU A 132 0.35 1.88 -9.66
C LEU A 132 0.29 2.70 -8.37
N GLY A 133 -0.73 3.57 -8.24
CA GLY A 133 -0.86 4.39 -7.04
C GLY A 133 -2.20 5.10 -6.88
N ASP A 134 -2.40 5.63 -5.67
CA ASP A 134 -3.53 6.47 -5.28
C ASP A 134 -2.98 7.75 -4.64
N VAL A 135 -2.61 8.71 -5.49
CA VAL A 135 -1.93 9.94 -5.03
C VAL A 135 -2.87 10.86 -4.26
N ASP A 136 -4.14 10.89 -4.65
CA ASP A 136 -5.13 11.78 -4.04
C ASP A 136 -5.73 11.20 -2.74
N GLY A 137 -5.75 9.85 -2.61
CA GLY A 137 -6.37 9.16 -1.48
C GLY A 137 -5.42 8.68 -0.39
N GLN A 138 -4.13 8.82 -0.58
CA GLN A 138 -3.14 8.38 0.41
C GLN A 138 -2.27 9.54 0.89
N LEU A 139 -1.83 9.45 2.14
CA LEU A 139 -0.88 10.41 2.70
C LEU A 139 0.49 10.25 2.02
N PRO A 140 1.16 11.37 1.67
CA PRO A 140 2.51 11.33 1.13
C PRO A 140 3.50 10.79 2.17
N PRO A 141 4.69 10.31 1.74
CA PRO A 141 5.72 9.80 2.63
C PRO A 141 6.12 10.85 3.68
N ILE A 142 6.21 10.44 4.94
CA ILE A 142 6.60 11.34 6.05
C ILE A 142 7.98 11.96 5.80
N ALA A 143 8.89 11.22 5.20
CA ALA A 143 10.24 11.70 4.87
C ALA A 143 10.26 12.91 3.92
N ASP A 144 9.21 13.08 3.12
CA ASP A 144 9.11 14.15 2.13
C ASP A 144 8.28 15.34 2.64
N GLN A 145 7.49 15.17 3.72
CA GLN A 145 6.61 16.21 4.27
C GLN A 145 7.35 17.44 4.85
N CYS A 146 8.59 17.24 5.30
CA CYS A 146 9.40 18.34 5.84
C CYS A 146 10.09 19.21 4.76
N ARG A 147 9.95 18.84 3.49
CA ARG A 147 10.43 19.60 2.36
C ARG A 147 9.22 19.93 1.52
N GLU A 148 9.10 21.13 1.02
CA GLU A 148 8.03 21.56 0.11
C GLU A 148 8.04 20.77 -1.23
N ALA A 149 8.37 19.50 -1.17
CA ALA A 149 8.34 18.61 -2.30
C ALA A 149 6.88 18.37 -2.64
N LEU A 150 6.50 18.86 -3.76
CA LEU A 150 5.19 18.76 -4.36
C LEU A 150 4.93 17.31 -4.80
N TRP A 151 4.83 16.41 -3.81
CA TRP A 151 4.56 14.99 -4.05
C TRP A 151 3.29 14.79 -4.88
N SER A 152 2.26 15.61 -4.66
CA SER A 152 1.03 15.64 -5.47
C SER A 152 1.26 15.94 -6.96
N THR A 153 2.49 16.27 -7.36
CA THR A 153 2.85 16.53 -8.76
C THR A 153 3.82 15.52 -9.34
N VAL A 154 4.36 14.60 -8.54
CA VAL A 154 5.35 13.62 -9.01
C VAL A 154 4.73 12.65 -10.00
N ASP A 155 3.51 12.20 -9.75
CA ASP A 155 2.76 11.29 -10.62
C ASP A 155 2.49 11.85 -12.02
N ARG A 156 2.43 13.19 -12.15
CA ARG A 156 2.23 13.92 -13.43
C ARG A 156 3.49 14.59 -13.95
N SER A 157 4.60 14.43 -13.25
CA SER A 157 5.87 15.07 -13.60
C SER A 157 6.49 14.51 -14.88
N SER A 158 7.38 15.28 -15.51
CA SER A 158 8.19 14.80 -16.64
C SER A 158 9.05 13.60 -16.25
N PHE A 159 9.50 13.53 -15.00
CA PHE A 159 10.21 12.37 -14.46
C PHE A 159 9.37 11.09 -14.55
N MET A 160 8.14 11.12 -14.03
CA MET A 160 7.26 9.95 -14.08
C MET A 160 6.88 9.61 -15.52
N HIS A 161 6.57 10.61 -16.34
CA HIS A 161 6.31 10.42 -17.77
C HIS A 161 7.44 9.65 -18.47
N GLU A 162 8.68 10.07 -18.28
CA GLU A 162 9.87 9.40 -18.84
C GLU A 162 10.03 7.98 -18.29
N LEU A 163 9.81 7.81 -16.99
CA LEU A 163 9.99 6.53 -16.33
C LEU A 163 9.08 5.46 -16.93
N VAL A 164 7.79 5.79 -17.14
CA VAL A 164 6.75 4.84 -17.57
C VAL A 164 6.45 4.87 -19.07
N GLY A 165 7.15 5.69 -19.86
CA GLY A 165 6.92 5.75 -21.31
C GLY A 165 5.70 6.56 -21.74
N GLY A 166 5.17 7.45 -20.88
CA GLY A 166 4.15 8.43 -21.24
C GLY A 166 2.71 7.92 -21.29
N LEU A 167 2.42 6.67 -20.97
CA LEU A 167 1.06 6.14 -20.84
C LEU A 167 0.54 6.36 -19.43
N ARG A 168 -0.67 6.93 -19.29
CA ARG A 168 -1.38 7.11 -18.03
C ARG A 168 -2.79 6.52 -18.12
N VAL A 169 -3.19 5.81 -17.10
CA VAL A 169 -4.50 5.19 -16.96
C VAL A 169 -5.17 5.69 -15.69
N GLU A 170 -6.44 6.06 -15.78
CA GLU A 170 -7.26 6.48 -14.63
C GLU A 170 -8.37 5.44 -14.43
N LEU A 171 -8.29 4.67 -13.32
CA LEU A 171 -9.31 3.71 -12.93
C LEU A 171 -10.32 4.37 -11.98
N CYS A 172 -11.61 4.30 -12.30
CA CYS A 172 -12.67 4.99 -11.55
C CYS A 172 -13.77 4.06 -11.02
N LYS A 173 -13.97 2.87 -11.62
CA LYS A 173 -15.03 1.96 -11.20
C LYS A 173 -14.73 1.29 -9.89
N TYR A 174 -15.70 1.27 -8.98
CA TYR A 174 -15.58 0.54 -7.72
C TYR A 174 -15.76 -0.98 -7.94
N ARG A 175 -14.79 -1.77 -7.49
CA ARG A 175 -14.74 -3.23 -7.72
C ARG A 175 -14.54 -4.06 -6.45
N ARG A 176 -14.18 -3.44 -5.31
CA ARG A 176 -13.85 -4.17 -4.08
C ARG A 176 -15.08 -4.66 -3.31
N GLY A 177 -16.22 -4.02 -3.44
CA GLY A 177 -17.41 -4.35 -2.67
C GLY A 177 -18.68 -3.81 -3.29
N ASP A 178 -19.78 -3.91 -2.55
CA ASP A 178 -21.12 -3.54 -2.98
C ASP A 178 -21.58 -2.19 -2.45
N ASP A 179 -20.81 -1.58 -1.55
CA ASP A 179 -21.16 -0.32 -0.91
C ASP A 179 -20.67 0.88 -1.73
N GLN A 180 -21.44 1.20 -2.79
CA GLN A 180 -21.17 2.37 -3.60
C GLN A 180 -21.30 3.67 -2.79
N ALA A 181 -22.22 3.72 -1.82
CA ALA A 181 -22.42 4.91 -0.99
C ALA A 181 -21.17 5.22 -0.16
N HIS A 182 -20.57 4.19 0.45
CA HIS A 182 -19.29 4.35 1.16
C HIS A 182 -18.16 4.79 0.21
N PHE A 183 -18.07 4.20 -0.98
CA PHE A 183 -17.06 4.59 -1.96
C PHE A 183 -17.21 6.06 -2.40
N ASP A 184 -18.45 6.51 -2.62
CA ASP A 184 -18.74 7.89 -2.99
C ASP A 184 -18.49 8.85 -1.82
N PHE A 185 -18.86 8.44 -0.59
CA PHE A 185 -18.54 9.18 0.63
C PHE A 185 -17.03 9.40 0.75
N VAL A 186 -16.22 8.36 0.66
CA VAL A 186 -14.75 8.45 0.70
C VAL A 186 -14.24 9.42 -0.39
N GLY A 187 -14.78 9.34 -1.60
CA GLY A 187 -14.46 10.29 -2.67
C GLY A 187 -14.81 11.75 -2.34
N SER A 188 -15.89 11.96 -1.60
CA SER A 188 -16.37 13.31 -1.25
C SER A 188 -15.50 14.04 -0.22
N ILE A 189 -14.64 13.32 0.50
CA ILE A 189 -13.71 13.86 1.49
C ILE A 189 -12.28 14.00 0.97
N TYR A 190 -12.03 13.63 -0.29
CA TYR A 190 -10.74 13.84 -0.95
C TYR A 190 -10.52 15.33 -1.27
N PRO A 191 -9.24 15.76 -1.48
CA PRO A 191 -8.97 17.11 -1.96
C PRO A 191 -9.80 17.45 -3.23
N PRO A 192 -10.34 18.67 -3.36
CA PRO A 192 -9.98 19.88 -2.60
C PRO A 192 -10.79 20.12 -1.32
N THR A 193 -11.52 19.14 -0.80
CA THR A 193 -12.32 19.29 0.44
C THR A 193 -11.40 19.65 1.62
N SER A 194 -11.77 20.67 2.39
CA SER A 194 -10.99 21.07 3.56
C SER A 194 -11.05 20.02 4.68
N LEU A 195 -10.00 19.94 5.52
CA LEU A 195 -9.97 18.98 6.63
C LEU A 195 -11.17 19.16 7.58
N SER A 196 -11.61 20.39 7.83
CA SER A 196 -12.77 20.68 8.69
C SER A 196 -14.06 20.15 8.10
N GLU A 197 -14.27 20.31 6.80
CA GLU A 197 -15.45 19.79 6.08
C GLU A 197 -15.42 18.26 6.01
N ALA A 198 -14.25 17.67 5.73
CA ALA A 198 -14.09 16.22 5.70
C ALA A 198 -14.39 15.60 7.08
N LEU A 199 -13.91 16.21 8.17
CA LEU A 199 -14.20 15.76 9.53
C LEU A 199 -15.69 15.95 9.90
N ALA A 200 -16.33 17.03 9.47
CA ALA A 200 -17.77 17.23 9.70
C ALA A 200 -18.59 16.15 9.01
N LYS A 201 -18.37 15.91 7.73
CA LYS A 201 -19.02 14.82 6.96
C LYS A 201 -18.77 13.44 7.57
N ALA A 202 -17.52 13.16 7.99
CA ALA A 202 -17.19 11.87 8.59
C ALA A 202 -17.89 11.64 9.94
N ARG A 203 -18.09 12.69 10.75
CA ARG A 203 -18.82 12.59 12.02
C ARG A 203 -20.33 12.43 11.83
N GLU A 204 -20.88 12.98 10.78
CA GLU A 204 -22.29 12.81 10.42
C GLU A 204 -22.57 11.38 9.95
N GLU A 205 -21.73 10.85 9.05
CA GLU A 205 -21.89 9.51 8.49
C GLU A 205 -21.49 8.41 9.48
N TYR A 206 -20.41 8.63 10.23
CA TYR A 206 -19.86 7.66 11.18
C TYR A 206 -19.83 8.24 12.61
N PRO A 207 -20.88 8.03 13.40
CA PRO A 207 -20.95 8.53 14.77
C PRO A 207 -19.81 8.01 15.63
N ILE A 208 -19.30 8.87 16.53
CA ILE A 208 -18.22 8.52 17.44
C ILE A 208 -18.69 7.40 18.39
N ARG A 209 -18.01 6.27 18.41
CA ARG A 209 -18.21 5.21 19.38
C ARG A 209 -17.70 5.65 20.77
N ARG A 210 -18.40 5.23 21.81
CA ARG A 210 -18.05 5.56 23.19
C ARG A 210 -16.98 4.63 23.79
N SER A 211 -16.78 3.45 23.22
CA SER A 211 -15.82 2.44 23.69
C SER A 211 -14.95 1.92 22.58
N ASP A 212 -13.65 1.93 22.77
CA ASP A 212 -12.66 1.31 21.89
C ASP A 212 -12.57 -0.22 22.06
N LEU A 213 -13.12 -0.78 23.16
CA LEU A 213 -13.24 -2.23 23.35
C LEU A 213 -14.17 -2.90 22.33
N GLU A 214 -15.07 -2.15 21.72
CA GLU A 214 -16.00 -2.64 20.68
C GLU A 214 -15.39 -2.57 19.27
N ALA A 215 -14.24 -1.92 19.12
CA ALA A 215 -13.61 -1.78 17.81
C ALA A 215 -12.72 -2.98 17.50
N THR A 216 -12.88 -3.56 16.32
CA THR A 216 -11.97 -4.61 15.80
C THR A 216 -10.58 -4.07 15.50
N THR A 217 -10.49 -2.81 15.08
CA THR A 217 -9.23 -2.13 14.76
C THR A 217 -9.30 -0.67 15.19
N THR A 218 -8.25 -0.19 15.83
CA THR A 218 -8.12 1.22 16.25
C THR A 218 -6.88 1.84 15.59
N LEU A 219 -7.07 2.95 14.86
CA LEU A 219 -5.97 3.71 14.28
C LEU A 219 -5.44 4.74 15.28
N CYS A 220 -4.13 4.76 15.48
CA CYS A 220 -3.44 5.68 16.39
C CYS A 220 -2.37 6.48 15.65
N VAL A 221 -2.32 7.79 15.93
CA VAL A 221 -1.30 8.67 15.34
C VAL A 221 0.06 8.51 16.00
N THR A 222 0.10 8.15 17.29
CA THR A 222 1.34 8.03 18.06
C THR A 222 1.49 6.66 18.72
N ASN A 223 2.74 6.19 18.87
CA ASN A 223 3.04 4.94 19.58
C ASN A 223 2.54 5.00 21.04
N ARG A 224 2.61 6.13 21.70
CA ARG A 224 2.09 6.31 23.07
C ARG A 224 0.59 5.99 23.15
N CYS A 225 -0.20 6.50 22.22
CA CYS A 225 -1.63 6.23 22.15
C CYS A 225 -1.90 4.74 21.86
N ARG A 226 -1.19 4.17 20.88
CA ARG A 226 -1.26 2.76 20.52
C ARG A 226 -0.97 1.83 21.71
N ILE A 227 0.15 2.08 22.42
CA ILE A 227 0.56 1.28 23.59
C ILE A 227 -0.51 1.35 24.70
N ALA A 228 -1.06 2.55 24.99
CA ALA A 228 -2.09 2.71 26.00
C ALA A 228 -3.39 1.95 25.65
N ILE A 229 -3.84 2.02 24.39
CA ILE A 229 -5.05 1.33 23.95
C ILE A 229 -4.83 -0.19 23.92
N ASN A 230 -3.72 -0.64 23.32
CA ASN A 230 -3.38 -2.06 23.28
C ASN A 230 -3.25 -2.66 24.68
N GLY A 231 -2.59 -1.97 25.63
CA GLY A 231 -2.46 -2.44 27.01
C GLY A 231 -3.83 -2.62 27.69
N ARG A 232 -4.75 -1.68 27.49
CA ARG A 232 -6.11 -1.75 28.03
C ARG A 232 -6.91 -2.90 27.42
N ILE A 233 -6.90 -3.04 26.08
CA ILE A 233 -7.62 -4.12 25.38
C ILE A 233 -7.01 -5.47 25.75
N ASN A 234 -5.69 -5.60 25.71
CA ASN A 234 -4.98 -6.83 26.05
C ASN A 234 -5.28 -7.27 27.50
N GLY A 235 -5.22 -6.34 28.47
CA GLY A 235 -5.57 -6.66 29.84
C GLY A 235 -7.04 -7.03 30.07
N HIS A 236 -7.97 -6.47 29.26
CA HIS A 236 -9.39 -6.79 29.34
C HIS A 236 -9.71 -8.17 28.73
N MET A 237 -9.02 -8.55 27.65
CA MET A 237 -9.28 -9.78 26.91
C MET A 237 -8.46 -10.97 27.40
N ALA A 238 -7.40 -10.75 28.18
CA ALA A 238 -6.49 -11.80 28.61
C ALA A 238 -7.20 -12.80 29.53
N PRO A 239 -7.11 -14.11 29.24
CA PRO A 239 -7.55 -15.14 30.18
C PRO A 239 -6.67 -15.17 31.42
N ALA A 240 -7.16 -15.81 32.50
CA ALA A 240 -6.47 -15.81 33.81
C ALA A 240 -5.09 -16.50 33.79
N ASP A 241 -4.87 -17.39 32.84
CA ASP A 241 -3.62 -18.12 32.60
C ASP A 241 -2.72 -17.52 31.52
N ALA A 242 -3.03 -16.31 31.05
CA ALA A 242 -2.22 -15.61 30.05
C ALA A 242 -0.78 -15.39 30.55
N PHE A 243 0.19 -15.63 29.66
CA PHE A 243 1.60 -15.51 29.96
C PHE A 243 2.09 -14.06 29.86
N PRO A 244 2.70 -13.48 30.92
CA PRO A 244 3.22 -12.12 30.88
C PRO A 244 4.54 -12.05 30.10
N GLN A 245 4.54 -11.34 28.99
CA GLN A 245 5.72 -11.05 28.19
C GLN A 245 6.15 -9.59 28.39
N LYS A 246 7.40 -9.40 28.81
CA LYS A 246 7.99 -8.08 28.95
C LYS A 246 8.86 -7.75 27.74
N CYS A 247 8.78 -6.50 27.30
CA CYS A 247 9.70 -5.97 26.30
C CYS A 247 11.06 -5.62 26.95
N ASP A 248 12.13 -5.65 26.14
CA ASP A 248 13.48 -5.33 26.61
C ASP A 248 13.78 -3.83 26.68
N GLY A 249 12.79 -2.99 26.35
CA GLY A 249 12.88 -1.52 26.40
C GLY A 249 13.81 -0.87 25.38
N LYS A 250 14.35 -1.64 24.41
CA LYS A 250 15.26 -1.12 23.38
C LYS A 250 14.54 -0.48 22.20
N ASP A 251 13.29 -0.80 22.00
CA ASP A 251 12.45 -0.29 20.92
C ASP A 251 11.23 0.44 21.50
N GLU A 252 11.09 1.73 21.17
CA GLU A 252 9.95 2.55 21.59
C GLU A 252 8.61 2.05 21.01
N SER A 253 8.64 1.21 19.98
CA SER A 253 7.45 0.58 19.42
C SER A 253 7.03 -0.69 20.16
N ALA A 254 7.90 -1.29 20.96
CA ALA A 254 7.63 -2.49 21.74
C ALA A 254 6.80 -2.15 23.00
N GLN A 255 6.05 -3.13 23.50
CA GLN A 255 5.25 -2.99 24.72
C GLN A 255 5.17 -4.29 25.49
N ASP A 256 5.02 -4.18 26.82
CA ASP A 256 4.65 -5.31 27.66
C ASP A 256 3.24 -5.79 27.28
N MET A 257 3.01 -7.10 27.30
CA MET A 257 1.72 -7.69 26.96
C MET A 257 1.50 -9.03 27.64
N LEU A 258 0.24 -9.45 27.69
CA LEU A 258 -0.16 -10.79 28.06
C LEU A 258 -0.35 -11.60 26.76
N LEU A 259 0.22 -12.79 26.71
CA LEU A 259 0.14 -13.69 25.57
C LEU A 259 -0.68 -14.94 25.91
N TRP A 260 -1.50 -15.40 24.98
CA TRP A 260 -2.24 -16.64 25.06
C TRP A 260 -2.46 -17.22 23.67
N PRO A 261 -2.70 -18.54 23.54
CA PRO A 261 -3.02 -19.13 22.23
C PRO A 261 -4.25 -18.47 21.60
N GLY A 262 -4.16 -18.13 20.33
CA GLY A 262 -5.22 -17.44 19.56
C GLY A 262 -5.12 -15.91 19.54
N ILE A 263 -4.28 -15.26 20.38
CA ILE A 263 -4.07 -13.82 20.22
C ILE A 263 -3.32 -13.52 18.92
N VAL A 264 -3.75 -12.49 18.19
CA VAL A 264 -3.06 -12.02 16.99
C VAL A 264 -2.17 -10.83 17.33
N LEU A 265 -0.90 -10.93 16.96
CA LEU A 265 0.12 -9.93 17.17
C LEU A 265 0.55 -9.34 15.83
N GLN A 266 0.92 -8.07 15.83
CA GLN A 266 1.58 -7.44 14.69
C GLN A 266 3.08 -7.31 15.00
N ALA A 267 3.94 -7.79 14.08
CA ALA A 267 5.38 -7.67 14.25
C ALA A 267 5.81 -6.20 14.17
N ALA A 268 6.55 -5.72 15.17
CA ALA A 268 7.11 -4.37 15.21
C ALA A 268 8.48 -4.26 14.51
N THR A 269 9.11 -5.40 14.20
CA THR A 269 10.42 -5.46 13.57
C THR A 269 10.49 -6.59 12.56
N THR A 270 11.53 -6.56 11.72
CA THR A 270 11.85 -7.66 10.80
C THR A 270 13.06 -8.41 11.34
N ASP A 271 12.92 -9.70 11.58
CA ASP A 271 14.05 -10.58 11.72
C ASP A 271 14.39 -11.21 10.36
N ARG A 272 15.64 -11.69 10.21
CA ARG A 272 16.10 -12.23 8.93
C ARG A 272 15.47 -13.58 8.56
N LYS A 273 14.76 -14.22 9.47
CA LYS A 273 14.31 -15.62 9.30
C LYS A 273 12.80 -15.80 9.31
N HIS A 274 12.09 -15.15 10.24
CA HIS A 274 10.72 -15.56 10.55
C HIS A 274 9.71 -14.42 10.59
N LEU A 275 10.09 -13.24 11.08
CA LEU A 275 9.19 -12.11 11.26
C LEU A 275 9.44 -11.02 10.23
N LYS A 276 8.35 -10.51 9.65
CA LYS A 276 8.37 -9.32 8.79
C LYS A 276 7.56 -8.21 9.45
N ASN A 277 8.15 -7.02 9.54
CA ASN A 277 7.52 -5.86 10.15
C ASN A 277 6.11 -5.61 9.58
N ALA A 278 5.20 -5.26 10.48
CA ALA A 278 3.80 -4.96 10.22
C ALA A 278 2.93 -6.16 9.77
N LEU A 279 3.49 -7.35 9.52
CA LEU A 279 2.68 -8.54 9.28
C LEU A 279 2.08 -9.09 10.58
N ARG A 280 0.96 -9.80 10.45
CA ARG A 280 0.21 -10.37 11.56
C ARG A 280 0.58 -11.83 11.78
N TYR A 281 0.63 -12.22 13.06
CA TYR A 281 0.97 -13.56 13.50
C TYR A 281 0.05 -13.99 14.64
N MET A 282 -0.50 -15.18 14.55
CA MET A 282 -1.30 -15.79 15.62
C MET A 282 -0.40 -16.59 16.55
N VAL A 283 -0.55 -16.43 17.85
CA VAL A 283 0.12 -17.24 18.86
C VAL A 283 -0.53 -18.62 18.89
N GLN A 284 0.26 -19.65 18.60
CA GLN A 284 -0.18 -21.07 18.69
C GLN A 284 0.05 -21.61 20.10
N SER A 285 1.21 -21.33 20.66
CA SER A 285 1.57 -21.72 22.01
C SER A 285 2.58 -20.73 22.61
N VAL A 286 2.58 -20.61 23.92
CA VAL A 286 3.52 -19.78 24.67
C VAL A 286 4.03 -20.52 25.89
N THR A 287 5.34 -20.48 26.11
CA THR A 287 6.03 -20.98 27.29
C THR A 287 7.02 -19.93 27.80
N ALA A 288 7.71 -20.17 28.90
CA ALA A 288 8.72 -19.25 29.42
C ALA A 288 9.88 -19.01 28.44
N ASP A 289 10.21 -19.99 27.61
CA ASP A 289 11.39 -19.95 26.73
C ASP A 289 11.05 -19.74 25.25
N MET A 290 9.78 -19.94 24.85
CA MET A 290 9.41 -19.96 23.43
C MET A 290 7.94 -19.53 23.20
N THR A 291 7.76 -18.73 22.16
CA THR A 291 6.43 -18.44 21.59
C THR A 291 6.38 -18.94 20.15
N GLN A 292 5.46 -19.86 19.88
CA GLN A 292 5.22 -20.35 18.52
C GLN A 292 4.18 -19.47 17.82
N LEU A 293 4.54 -19.01 16.62
CA LEU A 293 3.73 -18.08 15.83
C LEU A 293 3.41 -18.68 14.46
N THR A 294 2.22 -18.41 13.95
CA THR A 294 1.83 -18.70 12.58
C THR A 294 1.42 -17.40 11.89
N LYS A 295 1.92 -17.16 10.68
CA LYS A 295 1.50 -15.98 9.89
C LYS A 295 0.01 -16.06 9.64
N VAL A 296 -0.69 -14.96 9.82
CA VAL A 296 -2.10 -14.80 9.46
C VAL A 296 -2.14 -14.15 8.08
N ASP A 297 -2.74 -14.82 7.11
CA ASP A 297 -3.00 -14.23 5.80
C ASP A 297 -4.28 -13.39 5.89
N ASP A 298 -4.26 -12.22 5.21
CA ASP A 298 -5.35 -11.23 5.27
C ASP A 298 -6.63 -11.67 4.51
N GLU A 299 -6.71 -12.93 4.06
CA GLU A 299 -7.95 -13.52 3.60
C GLU A 299 -8.78 -13.86 4.85
N GLY A 300 -9.50 -12.83 5.31
CA GLY A 300 -10.29 -12.92 6.51
C GLY A 300 -11.46 -13.87 6.35
N GLU A 301 -11.46 -14.93 7.14
CA GLU A 301 -12.61 -15.36 7.92
C GLU A 301 -12.22 -15.36 9.40
#